data_68c2996658deae52e46e593e61d09254
#
_entry.id   68c2996658deae52e46e593e61d09254
#
_cell.length_a   1.000
_cell.length_b   1.000
_cell.length_c   1.000
_cell.angle_alpha   90.00
_cell.angle_beta   90.00
_cell.angle_gamma   90.00
#
_symmetry.space_group_name_H-M   'P 1'
#
loop_
_entity.id
_entity.type
_entity.pdbx_description
1 polymer ?
#
loop_
_entity_poly.entity_id
_entity_poly.type
_entity_poly.pdbx_seq_one_letter_code
_entity_poly.pdbx_strand_id
1 'polypeptide(L)'
;MSVHRPWKGTSAEDRTAQRRSRILEGVLDVVLEQGLLNVSIEKVCTAAGLTKRYFYESFDDLDAALIASTNGMFEKLYLALTTALQQDGNSSPTGDAVTAVVRVLKHDRRLGRLYAECGGHPALRPIRSDAISAFTRFLCSDVLRPRHASDLHVLKTQIVVSGATELITEYLAKSKVGSLQDVVDAISELTRDLVRET
;
A
#
# COMPACT_ATOMS: atom_id res chain seq x y z
N MET A 1 -41.62 -32.34 17.04
CA MET A 1 -40.18 -32.36 16.65
C MET A 1 -39.66 -30.92 16.66
N SER A 2 -38.96 -30.55 17.74
CA SER A 2 -38.43 -29.19 17.89
C SER A 2 -37.08 -29.08 17.17
N VAL A 3 -37.03 -28.26 16.12
CA VAL A 3 -35.79 -28.00 15.36
C VAL A 3 -34.96 -27.03 16.18
N HIS A 4 -33.95 -27.55 16.85
CA HIS A 4 -32.93 -26.76 17.53
C HIS A 4 -32.05 -26.08 16.45
N ARG A 5 -32.29 -24.81 16.19
CA ARG A 5 -31.45 -23.97 15.34
C ARG A 5 -30.19 -23.65 16.15
N PRO A 6 -28.98 -24.10 15.73
CA PRO A 6 -27.75 -23.74 16.45
C PRO A 6 -27.51 -22.26 16.28
N TRP A 7 -27.51 -21.52 17.38
CA TRP A 7 -27.11 -20.12 17.42
C TRP A 7 -25.59 -20.05 17.21
N LYS A 8 -25.17 -19.71 15.98
CA LYS A 8 -23.75 -19.40 15.66
C LYS A 8 -23.41 -18.05 16.27
N GLY A 9 -23.17 -18.02 17.56
CA GLY A 9 -22.54 -16.87 18.20
C GLY A 9 -21.14 -16.68 17.64
N THR A 10 -20.84 -15.44 17.20
CA THR A 10 -19.48 -15.02 16.79
C THR A 10 -18.50 -15.39 17.89
N SER A 11 -17.40 -16.08 17.56
CA SER A 11 -16.39 -16.50 18.55
C SER A 11 -15.74 -15.28 19.24
N ALA A 12 -15.06 -15.49 20.36
CA ALA A 12 -14.30 -14.40 21.00
C ALA A 12 -13.20 -13.88 20.07
N GLU A 13 -12.59 -14.78 19.31
CA GLU A 13 -11.57 -14.47 18.32
C GLU A 13 -12.12 -13.65 17.16
N ASP A 14 -13.28 -14.02 16.61
CA ASP A 14 -13.96 -13.27 15.55
C ASP A 14 -14.29 -11.85 16.00
N ARG A 15 -14.79 -11.67 17.23
CA ARG A 15 -15.07 -10.34 17.78
C ARG A 15 -13.81 -9.50 17.94
N THR A 16 -12.68 -10.10 18.30
CA THR A 16 -11.40 -9.41 18.42
C THR A 16 -10.89 -9.01 17.05
N ALA A 17 -10.92 -9.90 16.07
CA ALA A 17 -10.55 -9.61 14.69
C ALA A 17 -11.43 -8.48 14.10
N GLN A 18 -12.73 -8.52 14.34
CA GLN A 18 -13.65 -7.47 13.89
C GLN A 18 -13.36 -6.11 14.53
N ARG A 19 -13.05 -6.07 15.85
CA ARG A 19 -12.66 -4.82 16.51
C ARG A 19 -11.35 -4.27 15.94
N ARG A 20 -10.34 -5.14 15.74
CA ARG A 20 -9.08 -4.76 15.11
C ARG A 20 -9.29 -4.17 13.71
N SER A 21 -10.11 -4.80 12.88
CA SER A 21 -10.47 -4.29 11.54
C SER A 21 -11.13 -2.91 11.62
N ARG A 22 -12.09 -2.71 12.54
CA ARG A 22 -12.74 -1.40 12.72
C ARG A 22 -11.77 -0.31 13.17
N ILE A 23 -10.77 -0.63 13.98
CA ILE A 23 -9.72 0.33 14.37
C ILE A 23 -8.90 0.73 13.14
N LEU A 24 -8.48 -0.22 12.30
CA LEU A 24 -7.73 0.06 11.07
C LEU A 24 -8.53 0.93 10.09
N GLU A 25 -9.83 0.66 9.92
CA GLU A 25 -10.72 1.53 9.14
C GLU A 25 -10.81 2.94 9.74
N GLY A 26 -10.96 3.04 11.06
CA GLY A 26 -10.96 4.34 11.76
C GLY A 26 -9.64 5.10 11.61
N VAL A 27 -8.49 4.43 11.56
CA VAL A 27 -7.20 5.06 11.23
C VAL A 27 -7.26 5.69 9.84
N LEU A 28 -7.72 4.93 8.84
CA LEU A 28 -7.80 5.42 7.47
C LEU A 28 -8.77 6.59 7.32
N ASP A 29 -9.89 6.56 8.02
CA ASP A 29 -10.88 7.65 8.01
C ASP A 29 -10.29 8.93 8.61
N VAL A 30 -9.61 8.84 9.76
CA VAL A 30 -8.94 10.01 10.39
C VAL A 30 -7.81 10.54 9.51
N VAL A 31 -7.01 9.66 8.88
CA VAL A 31 -5.97 10.07 7.91
C VAL A 31 -6.59 10.85 6.76
N LEU A 32 -7.69 10.37 6.18
CA LEU A 32 -8.36 11.08 5.09
C LEU A 32 -8.87 12.46 5.50
N GLU A 33 -9.47 12.58 6.66
CA GLU A 33 -10.10 13.82 7.11
C GLU A 33 -9.11 14.86 7.60
N GLN A 34 -8.09 14.42 8.37
CA GLN A 34 -7.24 15.33 9.14
C GLN A 34 -5.76 15.26 8.81
N GLY A 35 -5.33 14.25 8.04
CA GLY A 35 -3.92 13.96 7.75
C GLY A 35 -3.24 13.11 8.81
N LEU A 36 -2.18 12.43 8.37
CA LEU A 36 -1.47 11.44 9.17
C LEU A 36 -0.88 12.00 10.49
N LEU A 37 -0.35 13.23 10.44
CA LEU A 37 0.24 13.88 11.62
C LEU A 37 -0.78 14.27 12.70
N ASN A 38 -2.07 14.30 12.36
CA ASN A 38 -3.14 14.68 13.29
C ASN A 38 -3.92 13.48 13.81
N VAL A 39 -3.49 12.25 13.50
CA VAL A 39 -4.11 11.03 14.03
C VAL A 39 -3.86 10.92 15.53
N SER A 40 -4.88 10.52 16.28
CA SER A 40 -4.77 10.21 17.71
C SER A 40 -5.66 9.03 18.07
N ILE A 41 -5.33 8.31 19.14
CA ILE A 41 -6.12 7.16 19.61
C ILE A 41 -7.58 7.56 19.86
N GLU A 42 -7.83 8.76 20.38
CA GLU A 42 -9.17 9.24 20.65
C GLU A 42 -10.00 9.40 19.39
N LYS A 43 -9.41 10.04 18.35
CA LYS A 43 -10.06 10.23 17.04
C LYS A 43 -10.33 8.90 16.34
N VAL A 44 -9.34 7.99 16.37
CA VAL A 44 -9.48 6.63 15.84
C VAL A 44 -10.59 5.86 16.54
N CYS A 45 -10.66 5.92 17.88
CA CYS A 45 -11.74 5.28 18.64
C CYS A 45 -13.11 5.87 18.31
N THR A 46 -13.19 7.19 18.14
CA THR A 46 -14.44 7.87 17.75
C THR A 46 -14.88 7.41 16.35
N ALA A 47 -13.99 7.44 15.36
CA ALA A 47 -14.27 6.99 14.00
C ALA A 47 -14.68 5.49 13.95
N ALA A 48 -13.96 4.64 14.70
CA ALA A 48 -14.25 3.22 14.80
C ALA A 48 -15.53 2.89 15.61
N GLY A 49 -16.11 3.84 16.37
CA GLY A 49 -17.19 3.59 17.31
C GLY A 49 -16.80 2.62 18.42
N LEU A 50 -15.58 2.74 18.93
CA LEU A 50 -14.98 1.88 19.96
C LEU A 50 -14.42 2.72 21.10
N THR A 51 -14.22 2.10 22.27
CA THR A 51 -13.56 2.73 23.40
C THR A 51 -12.03 2.56 23.36
N LYS A 52 -11.29 3.42 24.07
CA LYS A 52 -9.83 3.29 24.25
C LYS A 52 -9.42 1.92 24.80
N ARG A 53 -10.26 1.31 25.64
CA ARG A 53 -10.01 -0.05 26.15
C ARG A 53 -9.89 -1.05 24.99
N TYR A 54 -10.83 -1.05 24.05
CA TYR A 54 -10.80 -1.95 22.89
C TYR A 54 -9.66 -1.64 21.94
N PHE A 55 -9.21 -0.38 21.87
CA PHE A 55 -8.00 -0.03 21.14
C PHE A 55 -6.78 -0.75 21.75
N TYR A 56 -6.55 -0.62 23.05
CA TYR A 56 -5.41 -1.23 23.73
C TYR A 56 -5.50 -2.77 23.85
N GLU A 57 -6.68 -3.36 23.71
CA GLU A 57 -6.82 -4.81 23.54
C GLU A 57 -6.34 -5.29 22.15
N SER A 58 -6.21 -4.40 21.16
CA SER A 58 -5.87 -4.71 19.75
C SER A 58 -4.50 -4.20 19.32
N PHE A 59 -4.01 -3.11 19.91
CA PHE A 59 -2.76 -2.45 19.58
C PHE A 59 -2.13 -1.84 20.83
N ASP A 60 -0.82 -1.97 20.96
CA ASP A 60 -0.07 -1.45 22.11
C ASP A 60 -0.06 0.08 22.15
N ASP A 61 0.05 0.71 20.98
CA ASP A 61 0.10 2.15 20.80
C ASP A 61 -0.46 2.58 19.44
N LEU A 62 -0.41 3.90 19.17
CA LEU A 62 -0.85 4.47 17.92
C LEU A 62 0.04 4.04 16.75
N ASP A 63 1.34 4.00 16.94
CA ASP A 63 2.30 3.63 15.90
C ASP A 63 2.06 2.20 15.42
N ALA A 64 1.75 1.27 16.32
CA ALA A 64 1.39 -0.11 15.98
C ALA A 64 0.14 -0.17 15.07
N ALA A 65 -0.87 0.66 15.33
CA ALA A 65 -2.06 0.73 14.47
C ALA A 65 -1.76 1.39 13.11
N LEU A 66 -0.95 2.44 13.08
CA LEU A 66 -0.49 3.10 11.85
C LEU A 66 0.35 2.16 10.99
N ILE A 67 1.30 1.45 11.58
CA ILE A 67 2.13 0.43 10.91
C ILE A 67 1.25 -0.66 10.30
N ALA A 68 0.29 -1.19 11.07
CA ALA A 68 -0.61 -2.23 10.58
C ALA A 68 -1.48 -1.74 9.41
N SER A 69 -1.99 -0.50 9.45
CA SER A 69 -2.75 0.11 8.35
C SER A 69 -1.88 0.31 7.11
N THR A 70 -0.62 0.72 7.30
CA THR A 70 0.34 0.96 6.20
C THR A 70 0.77 -0.35 5.55
N ASN A 71 1.02 -1.41 6.33
CA ASN A 71 1.30 -2.74 5.81
C ASN A 71 0.12 -3.26 4.97
N GLY A 72 -1.10 -3.18 5.49
CA GLY A 72 -2.30 -3.61 4.74
C GLY A 72 -2.52 -2.81 3.44
N MET A 73 -2.13 -1.53 3.40
CA MET A 73 -2.10 -0.76 2.16
C MET A 73 -1.07 -1.33 1.17
N PHE A 74 0.18 -1.53 1.59
CA PHE A 74 1.22 -2.07 0.69
C PHE A 74 0.92 -3.50 0.22
N GLU A 75 0.29 -4.34 1.04
CA GLU A 75 -0.20 -5.67 0.63
C GLU A 75 -1.23 -5.57 -0.51
N LYS A 76 -2.20 -4.64 -0.41
CA LYS A 76 -3.17 -4.39 -1.49
C LYS A 76 -2.50 -3.90 -2.77
N LEU A 77 -1.51 -3.01 -2.65
CA LEU A 77 -0.75 -2.50 -3.81
C LEU A 77 0.09 -3.60 -4.45
N TYR A 78 0.74 -4.43 -3.64
CA TYR A 78 1.51 -5.58 -4.12
C TYR A 78 0.62 -6.57 -4.89
N LEU A 79 -0.54 -6.90 -4.35
CA LEU A 79 -1.50 -7.79 -5.02
C LEU A 79 -1.98 -7.20 -6.35
N ALA A 80 -2.32 -5.91 -6.39
CA ALA A 80 -2.76 -5.25 -7.61
C ALA A 80 -1.68 -5.25 -8.69
N LEU A 81 -0.44 -4.95 -8.30
CA LEU A 81 0.72 -4.92 -9.18
C LEU A 81 1.04 -6.32 -9.72
N THR A 82 1.13 -7.33 -8.86
CA THR A 82 1.44 -8.71 -9.28
C THR A 82 0.35 -9.29 -10.18
N THR A 83 -0.91 -9.00 -9.90
CA THR A 83 -2.04 -9.40 -10.75
C THR A 83 -1.95 -8.77 -12.13
N ALA A 84 -1.61 -7.48 -12.22
CA ALA A 84 -1.45 -6.79 -13.51
C ALA A 84 -0.27 -7.35 -14.33
N LEU A 85 0.84 -7.68 -13.67
CA LEU A 85 2.03 -8.25 -14.33
C LEU A 85 1.86 -9.68 -14.82
N GLN A 86 0.90 -10.43 -14.26
CA GLN A 86 0.60 -11.83 -14.64
C GLN A 86 -0.41 -11.93 -15.79
N GLN A 87 -1.00 -10.82 -16.24
CA GLN A 87 -1.94 -10.84 -17.37
C GLN A 87 -1.19 -11.00 -18.70
N ASP A 88 -1.45 -12.11 -19.39
CA ASP A 88 -0.87 -12.38 -20.71
C ASP A 88 -1.37 -11.40 -21.78
N GLY A 89 -0.50 -11.04 -22.71
CA GLY A 89 -0.86 -10.21 -23.87
C GLY A 89 -0.68 -8.70 -23.69
N ASN A 90 -0.11 -8.25 -22.59
CA ASN A 90 0.12 -6.83 -22.31
C ASN A 90 1.29 -6.26 -23.11
N SER A 91 1.04 -5.17 -23.84
CA SER A 91 2.07 -4.42 -24.58
C SER A 91 3.01 -3.62 -23.65
N SER A 92 2.59 -3.34 -22.43
CA SER A 92 3.35 -2.61 -21.41
C SER A 92 3.07 -3.13 -20.00
N PRO A 93 3.63 -4.27 -19.59
CA PRO A 93 3.37 -4.85 -18.27
C PRO A 93 3.63 -3.88 -17.12
N THR A 94 4.72 -3.12 -17.21
CA THR A 94 5.06 -2.10 -16.19
C THR A 94 4.04 -0.96 -16.14
N GLY A 95 3.57 -0.48 -17.31
CA GLY A 95 2.54 0.55 -17.38
C GLY A 95 1.23 0.10 -16.76
N ASP A 96 0.83 -1.13 -17.01
CA ASP A 96 -0.38 -1.72 -16.43
C ASP A 96 -0.26 -1.91 -14.92
N ALA A 97 0.93 -2.30 -14.44
CA ALA A 97 1.22 -2.40 -13.02
C ALA A 97 1.11 -1.03 -12.31
N VAL A 98 1.72 0.02 -12.88
CA VAL A 98 1.60 1.40 -12.36
C VAL A 98 0.15 1.86 -12.35
N THR A 99 -0.57 1.61 -13.44
CA THR A 99 -1.99 1.96 -13.56
C THR A 99 -2.84 1.23 -12.52
N ALA A 100 -2.56 -0.04 -12.25
CA ALA A 100 -3.26 -0.82 -11.23
C ALA A 100 -3.04 -0.26 -9.82
N VAL A 101 -1.80 0.09 -9.47
CA VAL A 101 -1.44 0.74 -8.20
C VAL A 101 -2.20 2.05 -8.04
N VAL A 102 -2.12 2.94 -9.03
CA VAL A 102 -2.80 4.24 -8.99
C VAL A 102 -4.32 4.06 -8.90
N ARG A 103 -4.89 3.06 -9.58
CA ARG A 103 -6.33 2.76 -9.50
C ARG A 103 -6.75 2.40 -8.07
N VAL A 104 -6.00 1.56 -7.36
CA VAL A 104 -6.28 1.21 -5.95
C VAL A 104 -6.25 2.46 -5.07
N LEU A 105 -5.21 3.28 -5.20
CA LEU A 105 -5.03 4.49 -4.40
C LEU A 105 -6.07 5.59 -4.69
N LYS A 106 -6.61 5.65 -5.91
CA LYS A 106 -7.69 6.58 -6.27
C LYS A 106 -9.06 6.04 -5.93
N HIS A 107 -9.26 4.72 -5.97
CA HIS A 107 -10.53 4.10 -5.62
C HIS A 107 -10.82 4.28 -4.12
N ASP A 108 -9.84 4.03 -3.26
CA ASP A 108 -9.92 4.38 -1.84
C ASP A 108 -8.99 5.58 -1.54
N ARG A 109 -9.58 6.77 -1.50
CA ARG A 109 -8.85 8.02 -1.24
C ARG A 109 -8.11 8.03 0.10
N ARG A 110 -8.55 7.22 1.07
CA ARG A 110 -7.91 7.06 2.38
C ARG A 110 -6.53 6.42 2.20
N LEU A 111 -6.45 5.35 1.39
CA LEU A 111 -5.17 4.72 1.03
C LEU A 111 -4.28 5.68 0.24
N GLY A 112 -4.85 6.45 -0.70
CA GLY A 112 -4.10 7.44 -1.46
C GLY A 112 -3.45 8.50 -0.58
N ARG A 113 -4.16 8.98 0.44
CA ARG A 113 -3.62 9.95 1.40
C ARG A 113 -2.57 9.32 2.32
N LEU A 114 -2.83 8.13 2.86
CA LEU A 114 -1.83 7.40 3.66
C LEU A 114 -0.54 7.15 2.86
N TYR A 115 -0.66 6.73 1.60
CA TYR A 115 0.48 6.52 0.71
C TYR A 115 1.31 7.79 0.51
N ALA A 116 0.66 8.92 0.27
CA ALA A 116 1.33 10.19 0.06
C ALA A 116 2.06 10.71 1.32
N GLU A 117 1.51 10.46 2.51
CA GLU A 117 2.02 11.02 3.76
C GLU A 117 2.93 10.06 4.55
N CYS A 118 2.88 8.74 4.30
CA CYS A 118 3.61 7.76 5.11
C CYS A 118 5.15 7.95 5.08
N GLY A 119 5.70 8.43 3.97
CA GLY A 119 7.14 8.68 3.85
C GLY A 119 7.68 9.77 4.79
N GLY A 120 6.83 10.72 5.18
CA GLY A 120 7.16 11.80 6.12
C GLY A 120 7.03 11.41 7.60
N HIS A 121 6.37 10.28 7.92
CA HIS A 121 6.14 9.87 9.31
C HIS A 121 7.28 8.98 9.83
N PRO A 122 7.89 9.30 10.99
CA PRO A 122 9.05 8.57 11.49
C PRO A 122 8.85 7.06 11.62
N ALA A 123 7.71 6.62 12.18
CA ALA A 123 7.40 5.20 12.38
C ALA A 123 7.05 4.46 11.06
N LEU A 124 6.59 5.18 10.02
CA LEU A 124 6.15 4.57 8.76
C LEU A 124 7.20 4.61 7.65
N ARG A 125 8.21 5.46 7.76
CA ARG A 125 9.32 5.54 6.81
C ARG A 125 10.04 4.21 6.60
N PRO A 126 10.36 3.42 7.66
CA PRO A 126 10.92 2.08 7.48
C PRO A 126 9.99 1.17 6.68
N ILE A 127 8.69 1.18 6.95
CA ILE A 127 7.69 0.36 6.24
C ILE A 127 7.67 0.69 4.74
N ARG A 128 7.70 1.99 4.39
CA ARG A 128 7.82 2.43 2.98
C ARG A 128 9.12 1.95 2.34
N SER A 129 10.23 2.04 3.04
CA SER A 129 11.55 1.58 2.56
C SER A 129 11.56 0.07 2.31
N ASP A 130 10.98 -0.71 3.22
CA ASP A 130 10.87 -2.16 3.10
C ASP A 130 9.97 -2.55 1.92
N ALA A 131 8.88 -1.83 1.70
CA ALA A 131 8.00 -2.03 0.53
C ALA A 131 8.75 -1.74 -0.78
N ILE A 132 9.50 -0.63 -0.89
CA ILE A 132 10.34 -0.32 -2.05
C ILE A 132 11.35 -1.46 -2.29
N SER A 133 12.02 -1.93 -1.25
CA SER A 133 12.98 -3.03 -1.34
C SER A 133 12.33 -4.34 -1.77
N ALA A 134 11.13 -4.65 -1.27
CA ALA A 134 10.37 -5.83 -1.66
C ALA A 134 9.95 -5.78 -3.15
N PHE A 135 9.46 -4.64 -3.62
CA PHE A 135 9.14 -4.42 -5.04
C PHE A 135 10.37 -4.50 -5.93
N THR A 136 11.50 -3.93 -5.51
CA THR A 136 12.76 -4.03 -6.26
C THR A 136 13.16 -5.48 -6.44
N ARG A 137 13.16 -6.28 -5.36
CA ARG A 137 13.48 -7.72 -5.44
C ARG A 137 12.53 -8.45 -6.36
N PHE A 138 11.22 -8.23 -6.22
CA PHE A 138 10.21 -8.85 -7.06
C PHE A 138 10.42 -8.52 -8.55
N LEU A 139 10.67 -7.27 -8.89
CA LEU A 139 10.96 -6.89 -10.28
C LEU A 139 12.22 -7.56 -10.81
N CYS A 140 13.29 -7.61 -10.04
CA CYS A 140 14.53 -8.25 -10.46
C CYS A 140 14.37 -9.76 -10.66
N SER A 141 13.67 -10.46 -9.74
CA SER A 141 13.59 -11.93 -9.77
C SER A 141 12.52 -12.45 -10.71
N ASP A 142 11.35 -11.80 -10.75
CA ASP A 142 10.15 -12.38 -11.37
C ASP A 142 9.75 -11.71 -12.69
N VAL A 143 10.13 -10.45 -12.88
CA VAL A 143 9.73 -9.66 -14.07
C VAL A 143 10.88 -9.45 -15.03
N LEU A 144 11.96 -8.81 -14.60
CA LEU A 144 13.09 -8.45 -15.47
C LEU A 144 13.98 -9.64 -15.77
N ARG A 145 14.12 -10.59 -14.83
CA ARG A 145 14.88 -11.85 -14.95
C ARG A 145 16.19 -11.70 -15.73
N PRO A 146 17.08 -10.80 -15.30
CA PRO A 146 18.33 -10.56 -16.02
C PRO A 146 19.16 -11.85 -16.10
N ARG A 147 19.80 -12.11 -17.25
CA ARG A 147 20.67 -13.28 -17.44
C ARG A 147 21.82 -13.32 -16.44
N HIS A 148 22.28 -12.14 -16.01
CA HIS A 148 23.28 -11.93 -14.97
C HIS A 148 22.82 -10.81 -14.06
N ALA A 149 22.19 -11.15 -12.92
CA ALA A 149 21.83 -10.17 -11.90
C ALA A 149 23.12 -9.61 -11.28
N SER A 150 23.50 -8.39 -11.66
CA SER A 150 24.59 -7.66 -11.01
C SER A 150 24.04 -6.73 -9.94
N ASP A 151 24.87 -6.36 -8.96
CA ASP A 151 24.51 -5.35 -7.96
C ASP A 151 24.07 -4.03 -8.61
N LEU A 152 24.70 -3.67 -9.74
CA LEU A 152 24.34 -2.48 -10.52
C LEU A 152 22.91 -2.57 -11.07
N HIS A 153 22.47 -3.75 -11.54
CA HIS A 153 21.12 -3.95 -12.03
C HIS A 153 20.09 -3.78 -10.89
N VAL A 154 20.37 -4.33 -9.71
CA VAL A 154 19.53 -4.15 -8.53
C VAL A 154 19.44 -2.66 -8.14
N LEU A 155 20.55 -1.94 -8.12
CA LEU A 155 20.58 -0.51 -7.81
C LEU A 155 19.79 0.32 -8.82
N LYS A 156 19.95 0.08 -10.12
CA LYS A 156 19.16 0.74 -11.18
C LYS A 156 17.66 0.48 -11.00
N THR A 157 17.27 -0.77 -10.73
CA THR A 157 15.87 -1.13 -10.48
C THR A 157 15.32 -0.42 -9.23
N GLN A 158 16.11 -0.33 -8.17
CA GLN A 158 15.72 0.40 -6.96
C GLN A 158 15.52 1.90 -7.23
N ILE A 159 16.34 2.52 -8.05
CA ILE A 159 16.17 3.93 -8.46
C ILE A 159 14.84 4.10 -9.19
N VAL A 160 14.50 3.21 -10.13
CA VAL A 160 13.23 3.27 -10.85
C VAL A 160 12.04 3.08 -9.92
N VAL A 161 12.07 2.10 -9.02
CA VAL A 161 10.99 1.86 -8.05
C VAL A 161 10.81 3.05 -7.12
N SER A 162 11.91 3.61 -6.62
CA SER A 162 11.89 4.79 -5.74
C SER A 162 11.33 6.02 -6.47
N GLY A 163 11.80 6.27 -7.69
CA GLY A 163 11.30 7.36 -8.53
C GLY A 163 9.83 7.20 -8.90
N ALA A 164 9.39 5.99 -9.24
CA ALA A 164 7.99 5.68 -9.49
C ALA A 164 7.11 5.96 -8.26
N THR A 165 7.59 5.56 -7.07
CA THR A 165 6.89 5.82 -5.81
C THR A 165 6.71 7.32 -5.58
N GLU A 166 7.72 8.13 -5.87
CA GLU A 166 7.66 9.58 -5.72
C GLU A 166 6.74 10.24 -6.75
N LEU A 167 6.86 9.86 -8.03
CA LEU A 167 5.98 10.36 -9.09
C LEU A 167 4.50 10.03 -8.83
N ILE A 168 4.19 8.84 -8.33
CA ILE A 168 2.82 8.47 -7.94
C ILE A 168 2.35 9.34 -6.77
N THR A 169 3.21 9.58 -5.77
CA THR A 169 2.91 10.46 -4.62
C THR A 169 2.56 11.86 -5.09
N GLU A 170 3.39 12.46 -5.94
CA GLU A 170 3.16 13.79 -6.50
C GLU A 170 1.91 13.86 -7.38
N TYR A 171 1.66 12.83 -8.19
CA TYR A 171 0.45 12.73 -8.99
C TYR A 171 -0.82 12.71 -8.12
N LEU A 172 -0.81 11.94 -7.01
CA LEU A 172 -1.94 11.89 -6.07
C LEU A 172 -2.15 13.21 -5.33
N ALA A 173 -1.06 13.93 -5.02
CA ALA A 173 -1.10 15.25 -4.41
C ALA A 173 -1.55 16.35 -5.38
N LYS A 174 -1.82 16.04 -6.66
CA LYS A 174 -2.16 16.98 -7.73
C LYS A 174 -1.08 18.04 -7.94
N SER A 175 0.17 17.68 -7.71
CA SER A 175 1.30 18.51 -8.07
C SER A 175 1.50 18.54 -9.60
N LYS A 176 2.42 19.37 -10.10
CA LYS A 176 2.60 19.63 -11.56
C LYS A 176 3.26 18.47 -12.35
N VAL A 177 3.05 17.22 -11.98
CA VAL A 177 3.74 16.05 -12.58
C VAL A 177 3.16 15.62 -13.93
N GLY A 178 2.05 16.22 -14.38
CA GLY A 178 1.39 15.84 -15.63
C GLY A 178 0.22 14.88 -15.44
N SER A 179 -0.18 14.19 -16.52
CA SER A 179 -1.26 13.21 -16.51
C SER A 179 -0.79 11.85 -15.97
N LEU A 180 -1.73 10.96 -15.63
CA LEU A 180 -1.38 9.56 -15.31
C LEU A 180 -0.63 8.91 -16.46
N GLN A 181 -0.97 9.22 -17.71
CA GLN A 181 -0.31 8.65 -18.87
C GLN A 181 1.17 9.09 -18.92
N ASP A 182 1.48 10.35 -18.64
CA ASP A 182 2.86 10.83 -18.60
C ASP A 182 3.68 10.08 -17.54
N VAL A 183 3.10 9.83 -16.36
CA VAL A 183 3.75 9.05 -15.28
C VAL A 183 3.97 7.59 -15.73
N VAL A 184 2.95 6.97 -16.34
CA VAL A 184 3.02 5.60 -16.85
C VAL A 184 4.09 5.47 -17.94
N ASP A 185 4.13 6.41 -18.89
CA ASP A 185 5.07 6.38 -20.01
C ASP A 185 6.51 6.56 -19.52
N ALA A 186 6.76 7.51 -18.63
CA ALA A 186 8.07 7.72 -18.04
C ALA A 186 8.61 6.49 -17.30
N ILE A 187 7.79 5.86 -16.45
CA ILE A 187 8.20 4.66 -15.71
C ILE A 187 8.41 3.47 -16.67
N SER A 188 7.52 3.32 -17.67
CA SER A 188 7.60 2.23 -18.65
C SER A 188 8.84 2.34 -19.54
N GLU A 189 9.23 3.54 -19.94
CA GLU A 189 10.42 3.79 -20.74
C GLU A 189 11.68 3.43 -19.95
N LEU A 190 11.83 3.95 -18.73
CA LEU A 190 12.98 3.64 -17.86
C LEU A 190 13.08 2.14 -17.55
N THR A 191 11.96 1.46 -17.33
CA THR A 191 11.98 0.02 -17.07
C THR A 191 12.36 -0.79 -18.32
N ARG A 192 11.93 -0.35 -19.52
CA ARG A 192 12.29 -0.98 -20.79
C ARG A 192 13.79 -0.88 -21.06
N ASP A 193 14.41 0.24 -20.73
CA ASP A 193 15.84 0.42 -20.88
C ASP A 193 16.64 -0.51 -19.97
N LEU A 194 16.15 -0.73 -18.74
CA LEU A 194 16.74 -1.74 -17.83
C LEU A 194 16.74 -3.15 -18.43
N VAL A 195 15.69 -3.53 -19.18
CA VAL A 195 15.59 -4.85 -19.82
C VAL A 195 16.55 -4.97 -21.01
N ARG A 196 16.79 -3.89 -21.77
CA ARG A 196 17.65 -3.89 -22.96
C ARG A 196 19.14 -3.99 -22.66
N GLU A 197 19.54 -3.50 -21.49
CA GLU A 197 20.95 -3.56 -21.03
C GLU A 197 21.34 -4.93 -20.44
N THR A 198 20.42 -5.91 -20.45
CA THR A 198 20.60 -7.26 -19.89
C THR A 198 20.76 -8.30 -20.99
#